data_bbae85ad893d833806240e90e1ef69fa
#
_entry.id   bbae85ad893d833806240e90e1ef69fa
#
_cell.length_a   1.000
_cell.length_b   1.000
_cell.length_c   1.000
_cell.angle_alpha   90.00
_cell.angle_beta   90.00
_cell.angle_gamma   90.00
#
_symmetry.space_group_name_H-M   'P 1'
#
loop_
_entity.id
_entity.type
_entity.pdbx_description
1 polymer ?
#
loop_
_entity_poly.entity_id
_entity_poly.type
_entity_poly.pdbx_seq_one_letter_code
_entity_poly.pdbx_strand_id
1 'polypeptide(L)'
;MIDQLSLERLSAESAPSQSLSIRYLSGGLAFCVRMLSPAREIVACGFLPFSLSSEKKVEEKFLELFYTYDFLAYPYHQIYCYYSPESAVLVPTELVTAGQEGLWLFEGLDDVKPRPVGDLSVCYLSTPLPEETKSFVTRADSTLVQLFRRTLLVVELIPACFPALSLRLEHSRGFLASELLVLLEGNQLTLLAHRRGEVFSYRQVSLRVPSDEKSLGEEVLFYLFAQWQHLGLDGAIDRVALGVPAPDFAMEVVREGQAYAHLKELLAPYVQTVEVFTYSPC
;
A
#
# COMPACT_ATOMS: atom_id res chain seq x y z
N MET A 1 -0.73 -11.34 -16.32
CA MET A 1 -1.67 -12.03 -17.27
C MET A 1 -2.66 -12.78 -16.41
N ILE A 2 -3.97 -12.57 -16.59
CA ILE A 2 -4.98 -13.27 -15.79
C ILE A 2 -5.02 -14.71 -16.31
N ASP A 3 -4.91 -15.67 -15.39
CA ASP A 3 -5.27 -17.05 -15.71
C ASP A 3 -6.79 -17.15 -15.85
N GLN A 4 -7.30 -17.23 -17.08
CA GLN A 4 -8.74 -17.35 -17.36
C GLN A 4 -9.37 -18.53 -16.59
N LEU A 5 -8.63 -19.62 -16.36
CA LEU A 5 -9.09 -20.76 -15.59
C LEU A 5 -9.35 -20.41 -14.11
N SER A 6 -8.67 -19.40 -13.55
CA SER A 6 -8.93 -18.98 -12.17
C SER A 6 -10.20 -18.14 -12.05
N LEU A 7 -10.57 -17.38 -13.08
CA LEU A 7 -11.82 -16.60 -13.11
C LEU A 7 -13.05 -17.48 -13.21
N GLU A 8 -12.97 -18.62 -13.90
CA GLU A 8 -14.07 -19.58 -14.03
C GLU A 8 -14.49 -20.24 -12.70
N ARG A 9 -13.61 -20.15 -11.68
CA ARG A 9 -13.90 -20.64 -10.31
C ARG A 9 -14.71 -19.64 -9.48
N LEU A 10 -14.84 -18.41 -9.94
CA LEU A 10 -15.58 -17.36 -9.24
C LEU A 10 -17.06 -17.44 -9.60
N SER A 11 -17.93 -17.48 -8.59
CA SER A 11 -19.35 -17.45 -8.78
C SER A 11 -20.03 -16.59 -7.72
N ALA A 12 -21.18 -16.01 -8.05
CA ALA A 12 -21.99 -15.26 -7.10
C ALA A 12 -22.45 -16.12 -5.90
N GLU A 13 -22.59 -17.45 -6.10
CA GLU A 13 -23.00 -18.39 -5.05
C GLU A 13 -21.90 -18.63 -4.02
N SER A 14 -20.61 -18.66 -4.45
CA SER A 14 -19.47 -18.88 -3.56
C SER A 14 -18.96 -17.58 -2.91
N ALA A 15 -19.26 -16.42 -3.47
CA ALA A 15 -18.78 -15.11 -3.02
C ALA A 15 -19.08 -14.80 -1.53
N PRO A 16 -20.23 -15.19 -0.92
CA PRO A 16 -20.48 -14.96 0.50
C PRO A 16 -19.51 -15.70 1.45
N SER A 17 -18.80 -16.71 0.97
CA SER A 17 -17.73 -17.39 1.73
C SER A 17 -16.32 -16.90 1.41
N GLN A 18 -16.20 -15.81 0.66
CA GLN A 18 -14.96 -15.26 0.16
C GLN A 18 -14.82 -13.78 0.50
N SER A 19 -13.58 -13.30 0.49
CA SER A 19 -13.25 -11.88 0.51
C SER A 19 -12.63 -11.47 -0.82
N LEU A 20 -12.99 -10.27 -1.29
CA LEU A 20 -12.36 -9.63 -2.43
C LEU A 20 -11.43 -8.53 -1.93
N SER A 21 -10.19 -8.55 -2.35
CA SER A 21 -9.23 -7.47 -2.18
C SER A 21 -8.96 -6.84 -3.52
N ILE A 22 -9.03 -5.52 -3.61
CA ILE A 22 -8.71 -4.77 -4.82
C ILE A 22 -7.72 -3.65 -4.50
N ARG A 23 -6.87 -3.34 -5.47
CA ARG A 23 -5.94 -2.23 -5.39
C ARG A 23 -5.93 -1.45 -6.68
N TYR A 24 -6.20 -0.15 -6.56
CA TYR A 24 -6.07 0.76 -7.68
C TYR A 24 -4.58 1.07 -7.96
N LEU A 25 -4.18 0.92 -9.21
CA LEU A 25 -2.86 1.27 -9.75
C LEU A 25 -3.03 2.15 -10.99
N SER A 26 -2.01 2.91 -11.34
CA SER A 26 -2.07 3.83 -12.50
C SER A 26 -2.46 3.15 -13.82
N GLY A 27 -2.06 1.89 -13.99
CA GLY A 27 -2.33 1.10 -15.21
C GLY A 27 -3.55 0.19 -15.16
N GLY A 28 -4.24 0.06 -14.00
CA GLY A 28 -5.33 -0.89 -13.85
C GLY A 28 -5.72 -1.20 -12.40
N LEU A 29 -6.36 -2.33 -12.23
CA LEU A 29 -6.83 -2.83 -10.94
C LEU A 29 -6.19 -4.18 -10.63
N ALA A 30 -5.40 -4.27 -9.58
CA ALA A 30 -4.99 -5.55 -9.02
C ALA A 30 -6.12 -6.11 -8.14
N PHE A 31 -6.32 -7.43 -8.16
CA PHE A 31 -7.33 -8.09 -7.34
C PHE A 31 -6.85 -9.42 -6.78
N CYS A 32 -7.43 -9.82 -5.65
CA CYS A 32 -7.25 -11.14 -5.06
C CYS A 32 -8.54 -11.57 -4.37
N VAL A 33 -9.01 -12.77 -4.68
CA VAL A 33 -10.15 -13.41 -4.02
C VAL A 33 -9.63 -14.53 -3.15
N ARG A 34 -10.02 -14.53 -1.86
CA ARG A 34 -9.59 -15.53 -0.87
C ARG A 34 -10.78 -16.14 -0.16
N MET A 35 -10.64 -17.41 0.18
CA MET A 35 -11.58 -18.08 1.09
C MET A 35 -11.48 -17.49 2.50
N LEU A 36 -12.61 -17.39 3.21
CA LEU A 36 -12.68 -16.99 4.62
C LEU A 36 -12.21 -18.09 5.59
N SER A 37 -11.75 -19.22 5.07
CA SER A 37 -11.20 -20.30 5.88
C SER A 37 -9.94 -19.86 6.63
N PRO A 38 -9.54 -20.52 7.73
CA PRO A 38 -8.30 -20.22 8.45
C PRO A 38 -7.05 -20.24 7.55
N ALA A 39 -7.05 -21.07 6.51
CA ALA A 39 -5.95 -21.16 5.55
C ALA A 39 -5.87 -19.98 4.58
N ARG A 40 -6.94 -19.15 4.48
CA ARG A 40 -7.03 -18.00 3.56
C ARG A 40 -6.57 -18.33 2.13
N GLU A 41 -6.99 -19.48 1.63
CA GLU A 41 -6.60 -19.98 0.32
C GLU A 41 -6.98 -18.98 -0.78
N ILE A 42 -6.03 -18.73 -1.70
CA ILE A 42 -6.26 -17.87 -2.86
C ILE A 42 -7.09 -18.65 -3.88
N VAL A 43 -8.26 -18.13 -4.21
CA VAL A 43 -9.16 -18.69 -5.24
C VAL A 43 -8.78 -18.16 -6.61
N ALA A 44 -8.57 -16.83 -6.70
CA ALA A 44 -8.14 -16.16 -7.92
C ALA A 44 -7.38 -14.88 -7.57
N CYS A 45 -6.41 -14.53 -8.38
CA CYS A 45 -5.71 -13.26 -8.28
C CYS A 45 -5.24 -12.80 -9.66
N GLY A 46 -4.96 -11.53 -9.81
CA GLY A 46 -4.42 -11.00 -11.06
C GLY A 46 -4.53 -9.49 -11.19
N PHE A 47 -4.27 -9.03 -12.41
CA PHE A 47 -4.28 -7.63 -12.78
C PHE A 47 -5.21 -7.39 -13.97
N LEU A 48 -6.13 -6.43 -13.84
CA LEU A 48 -7.08 -5.98 -14.85
C LEU A 48 -6.58 -4.65 -15.41
N PRO A 49 -6.01 -4.60 -16.61
CA PRO A 49 -5.51 -3.36 -17.19
C PRO A 49 -6.68 -2.43 -17.54
N PHE A 50 -6.48 -1.12 -17.38
CA PHE A 50 -7.39 -0.14 -17.95
C PHE A 50 -7.30 -0.12 -19.47
N SER A 51 -8.40 0.23 -20.14
CA SER A 51 -8.35 0.46 -21.58
C SER A 51 -7.38 1.60 -21.90
N LEU A 52 -6.64 1.45 -23.00
CA LEU A 52 -5.57 2.38 -23.44
C LEU A 52 -6.08 3.78 -23.84
N SER A 53 -7.38 4.05 -23.81
CA SER A 53 -7.95 5.37 -24.08
C SER A 53 -7.51 6.37 -23.01
N SER A 54 -6.55 7.23 -23.35
CA SER A 54 -5.99 8.26 -22.45
C SER A 54 -6.99 9.36 -22.06
N GLU A 55 -8.09 9.51 -22.81
CA GLU A 55 -9.07 10.58 -22.63
C GLU A 55 -10.13 10.29 -21.57
N LYS A 56 -10.29 9.02 -21.19
CA LYS A 56 -11.28 8.64 -20.16
C LYS A 56 -10.82 9.02 -18.77
N LYS A 57 -11.73 9.59 -17.97
CA LYS A 57 -11.51 9.83 -16.54
C LYS A 57 -11.33 8.52 -15.79
N VAL A 58 -10.66 8.57 -14.65
CA VAL A 58 -10.41 7.40 -13.78
C VAL A 58 -11.70 6.67 -13.42
N GLU A 59 -12.76 7.42 -13.12
CA GLU A 59 -14.09 6.86 -12.81
C GLU A 59 -14.65 6.02 -13.96
N GLU A 60 -14.54 6.52 -15.20
CA GLU A 60 -15.04 5.82 -16.39
C GLU A 60 -14.27 4.52 -16.64
N LYS A 61 -12.94 4.57 -16.47
CA LYS A 61 -12.08 3.39 -16.61
C LYS A 61 -12.41 2.32 -15.56
N PHE A 62 -12.67 2.76 -14.33
CA PHE A 62 -13.03 1.88 -13.24
C PHE A 62 -14.40 1.22 -13.47
N LEU A 63 -15.41 2.00 -13.83
CA LEU A 63 -16.73 1.49 -14.15
C LEU A 63 -16.71 0.50 -15.33
N GLU A 64 -15.88 0.75 -16.35
CA GLU A 64 -15.69 -0.16 -17.47
C GLU A 64 -15.21 -1.55 -17.02
N LEU A 65 -14.30 -1.63 -16.02
CA LEU A 65 -13.88 -2.91 -15.46
C LEU A 65 -15.04 -3.64 -14.78
N PHE A 66 -15.87 -2.93 -14.02
CA PHE A 66 -17.04 -3.52 -13.35
C PHE A 66 -18.11 -4.01 -14.32
N TYR A 67 -18.25 -3.38 -15.50
CA TYR A 67 -19.11 -3.87 -16.57
C TYR A 67 -18.51 -5.03 -17.34
N THR A 68 -17.19 -5.12 -17.39
CA THR A 68 -16.49 -6.17 -18.15
C THR A 68 -16.29 -7.43 -17.30
N TYR A 69 -16.11 -7.29 -15.99
CA TYR A 69 -15.77 -8.38 -15.08
C TYR A 69 -16.80 -8.47 -13.97
N ASP A 70 -17.87 -9.24 -14.17
CA ASP A 70 -19.00 -9.38 -13.25
C ASP A 70 -18.58 -9.78 -11.83
N PHE A 71 -17.51 -10.57 -11.70
CA PHE A 71 -17.03 -11.02 -10.40
C PHE A 71 -16.66 -9.88 -9.44
N LEU A 72 -16.30 -8.70 -9.95
CA LEU A 72 -16.00 -7.54 -9.10
C LEU A 72 -17.24 -7.05 -8.34
N ALA A 73 -18.44 -7.34 -8.83
CA ALA A 73 -19.71 -6.94 -8.23
C ALA A 73 -20.42 -8.08 -7.47
N TYR A 74 -19.78 -9.24 -7.32
CA TYR A 74 -20.40 -10.35 -6.56
C TYR A 74 -20.57 -10.00 -5.08
N PRO A 75 -21.53 -10.64 -4.37
CA PRO A 75 -21.84 -10.34 -2.96
C PRO A 75 -20.80 -10.99 -2.02
N TYR A 76 -19.57 -10.54 -2.07
CA TYR A 76 -18.51 -10.99 -1.17
C TYR A 76 -18.85 -10.70 0.29
N HIS A 77 -18.40 -11.56 1.19
CA HIS A 77 -18.56 -11.34 2.63
C HIS A 77 -17.89 -10.04 3.07
N GLN A 78 -16.71 -9.77 2.51
CA GLN A 78 -15.94 -8.54 2.78
C GLN A 78 -15.16 -8.12 1.55
N ILE A 79 -15.10 -6.81 1.33
CA ILE A 79 -14.34 -6.20 0.25
C ILE A 79 -13.33 -5.23 0.86
N TYR A 80 -12.05 -5.46 0.57
CA TYR A 80 -10.96 -4.58 0.94
C TYR A 80 -10.50 -3.78 -0.28
N CYS A 81 -10.40 -2.47 -0.13
CA CYS A 81 -9.85 -1.62 -1.17
C CYS A 81 -8.58 -0.95 -0.66
N TYR A 82 -7.45 -1.34 -1.24
CA TYR A 82 -6.15 -0.77 -0.93
C TYR A 82 -5.90 0.47 -1.77
N TYR A 83 -5.62 1.58 -1.11
CA TYR A 83 -5.35 2.86 -1.76
C TYR A 83 -4.01 3.44 -1.33
N SER A 84 -3.34 4.18 -2.23
CA SER A 84 -2.13 4.92 -1.91
C SER A 84 -2.54 6.31 -1.41
N PRO A 85 -2.25 6.66 -0.14
CA PRO A 85 -2.59 7.97 0.39
C PRO A 85 -1.72 9.05 -0.25
N GLU A 86 -2.24 10.27 -0.37
CA GLU A 86 -1.43 11.43 -0.78
C GLU A 86 -0.46 11.88 0.32
N SER A 87 -0.90 11.77 1.57
CA SER A 87 -0.11 12.01 2.77
C SER A 87 -0.68 11.23 3.94
N ALA A 88 0.17 10.91 4.93
CA ALA A 88 -0.26 10.23 6.14
C ALA A 88 0.60 10.63 7.35
N VAL A 89 0.01 10.52 8.54
CA VAL A 89 0.69 10.66 9.82
C VAL A 89 0.29 9.55 10.76
N LEU A 90 1.17 9.23 11.71
CA LEU A 90 0.89 8.30 12.80
C LEU A 90 0.34 9.07 13.98
N VAL A 91 -0.83 8.69 14.47
CA VAL A 91 -1.49 9.32 15.62
C VAL A 91 -1.85 8.24 16.63
N PRO A 92 -1.65 8.45 17.95
CA PRO A 92 -2.20 7.56 18.97
C PRO A 92 -3.71 7.36 18.74
N THR A 93 -4.17 6.11 18.72
CA THR A 93 -5.56 5.78 18.35
C THR A 93 -6.57 6.48 19.24
N GLU A 94 -6.26 6.64 20.53
CA GLU A 94 -7.08 7.33 21.52
C GLU A 94 -7.31 8.83 21.25
N LEU A 95 -6.42 9.44 20.46
CA LEU A 95 -6.51 10.86 20.08
C LEU A 95 -7.25 11.10 18.77
N VAL A 96 -7.55 10.03 18.02
CA VAL A 96 -8.26 10.14 16.74
C VAL A 96 -9.75 10.31 17.01
N THR A 97 -10.29 11.45 16.61
CA THR A 97 -11.72 11.76 16.71
C THR A 97 -12.33 11.79 15.32
N ALA A 98 -13.40 11.04 15.12
CA ALA A 98 -14.11 10.99 13.84
C ALA A 98 -14.54 12.40 13.36
N GLY A 99 -14.21 12.73 12.14
CA GLY A 99 -14.48 14.03 11.52
C GLY A 99 -13.44 15.11 11.83
N GLN A 100 -12.41 14.80 12.62
CA GLN A 100 -11.30 15.72 12.95
C GLN A 100 -9.94 15.21 12.45
N GLU A 101 -9.92 14.17 11.64
CA GLU A 101 -8.71 13.52 11.13
C GLU A 101 -7.80 14.52 10.40
N GLY A 102 -8.40 15.47 9.67
CA GLY A 102 -7.67 16.50 8.93
C GLY A 102 -6.78 17.40 9.79
N LEU A 103 -7.10 17.60 11.07
CA LEU A 103 -6.30 18.45 11.97
C LEU A 103 -4.89 17.88 12.16
N TRP A 104 -4.76 16.56 12.30
CA TRP A 104 -3.49 15.88 12.50
C TRP A 104 -2.53 16.01 11.31
N LEU A 105 -3.08 16.08 10.11
CA LEU A 105 -2.29 16.24 8.89
C LEU A 105 -1.75 17.66 8.72
N PHE A 106 -2.46 18.68 9.23
CA PHE A 106 -1.98 20.05 9.18
C PHE A 106 -0.94 20.37 10.26
N GLU A 107 -1.06 19.76 11.42
CA GLU A 107 -0.12 19.96 12.53
C GLU A 107 1.13 19.09 12.45
N GLY A 108 1.02 17.91 11.78
CA GLY A 108 2.09 16.91 11.71
C GLY A 108 3.00 17.00 10.49
N LEU A 109 2.66 17.80 9.47
CA LEU A 109 3.39 17.86 8.20
C LEU A 109 3.67 19.33 7.82
N ASP A 110 4.90 19.77 8.05
CA ASP A 110 5.34 21.15 7.73
C ASP A 110 5.16 21.51 6.25
N ASP A 111 5.16 20.54 5.34
CA ASP A 111 5.08 20.74 3.90
C ASP A 111 3.65 20.69 3.33
N VAL A 112 2.66 20.33 4.13
CA VAL A 112 1.26 20.24 3.68
C VAL A 112 0.60 21.62 3.77
N LYS A 113 0.53 22.32 2.63
CA LYS A 113 -0.27 23.55 2.57
C LYS A 113 -1.72 23.24 2.91
N PRO A 114 -2.31 23.96 3.89
CA PRO A 114 -3.73 23.82 4.18
C PRO A 114 -4.54 24.11 2.90
N ARG A 115 -5.34 23.16 2.45
CA ARG A 115 -6.31 23.43 1.39
C ARG A 115 -7.48 24.19 1.99
N PRO A 116 -8.15 25.01 1.21
CA PRO A 116 -9.32 25.77 1.69
C PRO A 116 -10.34 24.82 2.34
N VAL A 117 -10.92 25.24 3.45
CA VAL A 117 -12.05 24.53 4.07
C VAL A 117 -13.16 24.42 3.03
N GLY A 118 -13.59 23.19 2.73
CA GLY A 118 -14.57 22.92 1.69
C GLY A 118 -14.01 22.39 0.36
N ASP A 119 -12.69 22.13 0.27
CA ASP A 119 -12.15 21.40 -0.88
C ASP A 119 -12.68 19.95 -0.88
N LEU A 120 -13.67 19.71 -1.74
CA LEU A 120 -14.33 18.40 -1.88
C LEU A 120 -13.46 17.37 -2.63
N SER A 121 -12.28 17.77 -3.11
CA SER A 121 -11.38 16.87 -3.86
C SER A 121 -10.60 15.89 -2.95
N VAL A 122 -10.58 16.15 -1.65
CA VAL A 122 -9.87 15.29 -0.67
C VAL A 122 -10.81 14.83 0.43
N CYS A 123 -10.51 13.67 0.99
CA CYS A 123 -11.11 13.15 2.21
C CYS A 123 -10.03 12.68 3.17
N TYR A 124 -10.38 12.62 4.42
CA TYR A 124 -9.52 12.14 5.49
C TYR A 124 -10.04 10.82 6.01
N LEU A 125 -9.15 9.87 6.18
CA LEU A 125 -9.47 8.52 6.66
C LEU A 125 -8.54 8.18 7.82
N SER A 126 -9.05 7.43 8.79
CA SER A 126 -8.21 6.85 9.84
C SER A 126 -8.31 5.33 9.79
N THR A 127 -7.18 4.66 9.87
CA THR A 127 -7.08 3.20 9.85
C THR A 127 -6.19 2.78 11.02
N PRO A 128 -6.72 2.02 12.00
CA PRO A 128 -5.92 1.49 13.10
C PRO A 128 -4.79 0.61 12.56
N LEU A 129 -3.61 0.71 13.15
CA LEU A 129 -2.52 -0.22 12.88
C LEU A 129 -2.82 -1.60 13.51
N PRO A 130 -2.17 -2.68 13.05
CA PRO A 130 -2.37 -4.02 13.62
C PRO A 130 -2.12 -4.16 15.12
N GLU A 131 -1.29 -3.29 15.70
CA GLU A 131 -1.05 -3.20 17.13
C GLU A 131 -2.09 -2.37 17.90
N GLU A 132 -3.03 -1.72 17.21
CA GLU A 132 -4.16 -0.94 17.72
C GLU A 132 -3.81 0.30 18.58
N THR A 133 -2.53 0.48 18.94
CA THR A 133 -2.07 1.63 19.75
C THR A 133 -1.99 2.92 18.95
N LYS A 134 -1.81 2.81 17.64
CA LYS A 134 -1.72 3.94 16.71
C LYS A 134 -2.62 3.72 15.51
N SER A 135 -2.98 4.82 14.89
CA SER A 135 -3.74 4.85 13.63
C SER A 135 -2.97 5.64 12.57
N PHE A 136 -3.06 5.19 11.35
CA PHE A 136 -2.75 6.03 10.21
C PHE A 136 -3.91 7.00 9.97
N VAL A 137 -3.64 8.27 10.09
CA VAL A 137 -4.52 9.33 9.59
C VAL A 137 -4.00 9.74 8.22
N THR A 138 -4.83 9.60 7.20
CA THR A 138 -4.43 9.73 5.81
C THR A 138 -5.29 10.75 5.07
N ARG A 139 -4.69 11.39 4.08
CA ARG A 139 -5.39 12.17 3.07
C ARG A 139 -5.46 11.35 1.78
N ALA A 140 -6.64 11.24 1.22
CA ALA A 140 -6.92 10.49 0.00
C ALA A 140 -7.76 11.33 -0.99
N ASP A 141 -7.68 10.96 -2.27
CA ASP A 141 -8.56 11.51 -3.30
C ASP A 141 -10.01 11.13 -3.01
N SER A 142 -10.86 12.13 -2.80
CA SER A 142 -12.26 11.90 -2.49
C SER A 142 -13.03 11.27 -3.64
N THR A 143 -12.62 11.51 -4.88
CA THR A 143 -13.26 10.94 -6.09
C THR A 143 -13.12 9.43 -6.08
N LEU A 144 -11.90 8.93 -5.83
CA LEU A 144 -11.65 7.48 -5.71
C LEU A 144 -12.40 6.86 -4.53
N VAL A 145 -12.35 7.49 -3.36
CA VAL A 145 -13.05 7.00 -2.16
C VAL A 145 -14.55 6.92 -2.38
N GLN A 146 -15.15 7.95 -2.97
CA GLN A 146 -16.57 7.97 -3.28
C GLN A 146 -16.94 6.93 -4.36
N LEU A 147 -16.09 6.77 -5.38
CA LEU A 147 -16.27 5.77 -6.41
C LEU A 147 -16.35 4.36 -5.80
N PHE A 148 -15.41 3.99 -4.93
CA PHE A 148 -15.41 2.70 -4.25
C PHE A 148 -16.67 2.53 -3.38
N ARG A 149 -17.02 3.52 -2.57
CA ARG A 149 -18.19 3.47 -1.69
C ARG A 149 -19.53 3.39 -2.44
N ARG A 150 -19.61 3.98 -3.64
CA ARG A 150 -20.83 3.91 -4.49
C ARG A 150 -20.92 2.63 -5.28
N THR A 151 -19.80 2.06 -5.68
CA THR A 151 -19.75 0.86 -6.53
C THR A 151 -19.78 -0.42 -5.70
N LEU A 152 -19.19 -0.40 -4.50
CA LEU A 152 -19.06 -1.56 -3.61
C LEU A 152 -19.90 -1.34 -2.35
N LEU A 153 -20.84 -2.24 -2.09
CA LEU A 153 -21.82 -2.10 -1.01
C LEU A 153 -21.19 -2.10 0.39
N VAL A 154 -20.19 -2.95 0.59
CA VAL A 154 -19.46 -3.08 1.87
C VAL A 154 -17.98 -3.06 1.55
N VAL A 155 -17.37 -1.88 1.66
CA VAL A 155 -15.94 -1.70 1.36
C VAL A 155 -15.20 -1.13 2.56
N GLU A 156 -14.10 -1.79 2.92
CA GLU A 156 -13.12 -1.28 3.86
C GLU A 156 -11.94 -0.70 3.09
N LEU A 157 -11.62 0.57 3.36
CA LEU A 157 -10.54 1.30 2.71
C LEU A 157 -9.29 1.19 3.56
N ILE A 158 -8.23 0.62 3.02
CA ILE A 158 -6.99 0.31 3.74
C ILE A 158 -5.80 0.95 3.00
N PRO A 159 -4.86 1.62 3.71
CA PRO A 159 -3.64 2.10 3.07
C PRO A 159 -2.82 0.97 2.43
N ALA A 160 -2.31 1.21 1.23
CA ALA A 160 -1.66 0.20 0.41
C ALA A 160 -0.39 -0.43 1.03
N CYS A 161 0.24 0.25 1.98
CA CYS A 161 1.39 -0.30 2.71
C CYS A 161 1.03 -1.39 3.75
N PHE A 162 -0.25 -1.53 4.13
CA PHE A 162 -0.68 -2.43 5.20
C PHE A 162 -0.38 -3.91 4.96
N PRO A 163 -0.55 -4.49 3.76
CA PRO A 163 -0.22 -5.90 3.55
C PRO A 163 1.25 -6.22 3.85
N ALA A 164 2.17 -5.39 3.35
CA ALA A 164 3.60 -5.54 3.62
C ALA A 164 3.92 -5.27 5.10
N LEU A 165 3.33 -4.22 5.66
CA LEU A 165 3.51 -3.84 7.06
C LEU A 165 3.05 -4.95 8.01
N SER A 166 1.84 -5.49 7.84
CA SER A 166 1.30 -6.55 8.71
C SER A 166 2.21 -7.79 8.72
N LEU A 167 2.71 -8.18 7.54
CA LEU A 167 3.65 -9.29 7.40
C LEU A 167 4.95 -9.02 8.20
N ARG A 168 5.49 -7.79 8.13
CA ARG A 168 6.74 -7.44 8.82
C ARG A 168 6.56 -7.25 10.32
N LEU A 169 5.45 -6.66 10.76
CA LEU A 169 5.15 -6.53 12.18
C LEU A 169 5.05 -7.89 12.87
N GLU A 170 4.38 -8.85 12.24
CA GLU A 170 4.31 -10.22 12.75
C GLU A 170 5.70 -10.86 12.86
N HIS A 171 6.52 -10.72 11.82
CA HIS A 171 7.89 -11.22 11.78
C HIS A 171 8.78 -10.57 12.86
N SER A 172 8.63 -9.29 13.11
CA SER A 172 9.49 -8.51 14.02
C SER A 172 9.17 -8.65 15.51
N ARG A 173 8.05 -9.29 15.90
CA ARG A 173 7.65 -9.44 17.30
C ARG A 173 8.71 -10.11 18.18
N GLY A 174 9.50 -11.00 17.58
CA GLY A 174 10.58 -11.74 18.28
C GLY A 174 11.93 -11.01 18.32
N PHE A 175 12.08 -9.85 17.66
CA PHE A 175 13.36 -9.17 17.53
C PHE A 175 13.45 -7.90 18.40
N LEU A 176 14.66 -7.66 18.94
CA LEU A 176 14.95 -6.42 19.67
C LEU A 176 15.39 -5.29 18.73
N ALA A 177 15.91 -5.65 17.56
CA ALA A 177 16.36 -4.72 16.53
C ALA A 177 15.17 -3.94 15.95
N SER A 178 15.41 -2.70 15.57
CA SER A 178 14.47 -1.97 14.72
C SER A 178 14.60 -2.44 13.28
N GLU A 179 13.52 -2.28 12.53
CA GLU A 179 13.51 -2.55 11.10
C GLU A 179 12.94 -1.34 10.36
N LEU A 180 13.65 -0.92 9.32
CA LEU A 180 13.18 0.07 8.37
C LEU A 180 12.60 -0.67 7.15
N LEU A 181 11.28 -0.69 7.03
CA LEU A 181 10.55 -1.21 5.89
C LEU A 181 10.55 -0.16 4.77
N VAL A 182 10.94 -0.57 3.59
CA VAL A 182 11.02 0.24 2.37
C VAL A 182 10.08 -0.32 1.32
N LEU A 183 9.10 0.47 0.91
CA LEU A 183 8.16 0.12 -0.15
C LEU A 183 8.26 1.16 -1.26
N LEU A 184 8.46 0.67 -2.48
CA LEU A 184 8.50 1.49 -3.69
C LEU A 184 7.29 1.13 -4.56
N GLU A 185 6.52 2.14 -4.94
CA GLU A 185 5.31 1.99 -5.76
C GLU A 185 5.28 3.09 -6.82
N GLY A 186 5.72 2.73 -8.02
CA GLY A 186 5.91 3.71 -9.08
C GLY A 186 6.92 4.77 -8.68
N ASN A 187 6.47 5.99 -8.41
CA ASN A 187 7.29 7.10 -7.93
C ASN A 187 7.09 7.44 -6.45
N GLN A 188 6.36 6.63 -5.72
CA GLN A 188 6.13 6.82 -4.28
C GLN A 188 7.03 5.90 -3.47
N LEU A 189 7.84 6.48 -2.60
CA LEU A 189 8.64 5.78 -1.62
C LEU A 189 8.00 5.88 -0.25
N THR A 190 7.69 4.74 0.36
CA THR A 190 7.20 4.67 1.74
C THR A 190 8.26 4.06 2.64
N LEU A 191 8.61 4.75 3.70
CA LEU A 191 9.56 4.35 4.74
C LEU A 191 8.82 4.20 6.06
N LEU A 192 8.81 3.00 6.62
CA LEU A 192 8.15 2.67 7.87
C LEU A 192 9.17 2.07 8.83
N ALA A 193 9.36 2.67 10.00
CA ALA A 193 10.21 2.09 11.03
C ALA A 193 9.38 1.47 12.14
N HIS A 194 9.73 0.23 12.48
CA HIS A 194 9.04 -0.52 13.54
C HIS A 194 10.04 -1.30 14.41
N ARG A 195 9.61 -1.63 15.62
CA ARG A 195 10.36 -2.43 16.59
C ARG A 195 9.39 -3.25 17.44
N ARG A 196 9.66 -4.53 17.62
CA ARG A 196 8.83 -5.45 18.45
C ARG A 196 7.35 -5.49 18.06
N GLY A 197 7.05 -5.32 16.79
CA GLY A 197 5.67 -5.29 16.30
C GLY A 197 4.97 -3.94 16.42
N GLU A 198 5.65 -2.86 16.83
CA GLU A 198 5.09 -1.51 16.91
C GLU A 198 5.74 -0.57 15.92
N VAL A 199 4.92 0.19 15.18
CA VAL A 199 5.38 1.24 14.27
C VAL A 199 5.68 2.51 15.06
N PHE A 200 6.86 3.09 14.88
CA PHE A 200 7.23 4.34 15.55
C PHE A 200 7.56 5.48 14.58
N SER A 201 7.74 5.21 13.28
CA SER A 201 7.95 6.25 12.28
C SER A 201 7.33 5.87 10.95
N TYR A 202 6.79 6.86 10.26
CA TYR A 202 6.30 6.77 8.89
C TYR A 202 6.75 7.99 8.12
N ARG A 203 7.20 7.77 6.89
CA ARG A 203 7.52 8.83 5.93
C ARG A 203 7.17 8.38 4.53
N GLN A 204 6.57 9.27 3.76
CA GLN A 204 6.29 9.07 2.35
C GLN A 204 6.96 10.18 1.54
N VAL A 205 7.57 9.80 0.42
CA VAL A 205 8.30 10.72 -0.45
C VAL A 205 7.93 10.44 -1.90
N SER A 206 7.62 11.49 -2.64
CA SER A 206 7.48 11.40 -4.10
C SER A 206 8.86 11.52 -4.74
N LEU A 207 9.30 10.44 -5.38
CA LEU A 207 10.57 10.41 -6.10
C LEU A 207 10.45 11.16 -7.42
N ARG A 208 11.56 11.69 -7.91
CA ARG A 208 11.66 12.12 -9.29
C ARG A 208 11.58 10.87 -10.17
N VAL A 209 10.99 10.98 -11.37
CA VAL A 209 10.95 9.85 -12.28
C VAL A 209 12.33 9.68 -12.92
N PRO A 210 13.19 8.78 -12.42
CA PRO A 210 14.52 8.61 -12.96
C PRO A 210 14.46 7.91 -14.33
N SER A 211 15.46 8.16 -15.16
CA SER A 211 15.55 7.60 -16.50
C SER A 211 15.91 6.10 -16.50
N ASP A 212 16.50 5.62 -15.40
CA ASP A 212 16.98 4.25 -15.27
C ASP A 212 16.87 3.74 -13.81
N GLU A 213 16.97 2.42 -13.65
CA GLU A 213 16.81 1.73 -12.35
C GLU A 213 17.93 2.05 -11.36
N LYS A 214 19.15 2.34 -11.87
CA LYS A 214 20.29 2.68 -11.05
C LYS A 214 20.08 4.02 -10.36
N SER A 215 19.69 5.03 -11.12
CA SER A 215 19.34 6.36 -10.58
C SER A 215 18.18 6.28 -9.60
N LEU A 216 17.21 5.40 -9.84
CA LEU A 216 16.12 5.14 -8.91
C LEU A 216 16.64 4.55 -7.58
N GLY A 217 17.52 3.56 -7.64
CA GLY A 217 18.15 2.96 -6.46
C GLY A 217 18.96 3.96 -5.64
N GLU A 218 19.71 4.84 -6.31
CA GLU A 218 20.50 5.90 -5.67
C GLU A 218 19.61 6.95 -4.99
N GLU A 219 18.49 7.34 -5.62
CA GLU A 219 17.53 8.28 -5.01
C GLU A 219 16.83 7.67 -3.80
N VAL A 220 16.41 6.41 -3.88
CA VAL A 220 15.85 5.65 -2.73
C VAL A 220 16.86 5.59 -1.60
N LEU A 221 18.15 5.30 -1.90
CA LEU A 221 19.22 5.25 -0.92
C LEU A 221 19.37 6.56 -0.16
N PHE A 222 19.31 7.69 -0.87
CA PHE A 222 19.40 9.02 -0.25
C PHE A 222 18.33 9.24 0.81
N TYR A 223 17.06 8.98 0.49
CA TYR A 223 15.97 9.15 1.44
C TYR A 223 16.00 8.11 2.57
N LEU A 224 16.41 6.89 2.26
CA LEU A 224 16.58 5.83 3.26
C LEU A 224 17.63 6.24 4.28
N PHE A 225 18.81 6.68 3.87
CA PHE A 225 19.86 7.11 4.81
C PHE A 225 19.48 8.37 5.58
N ALA A 226 18.79 9.32 4.95
CA ALA A 226 18.28 10.49 5.66
C ALA A 226 17.33 10.06 6.80
N GLN A 227 16.42 9.11 6.55
CA GLN A 227 15.51 8.57 7.57
C GLN A 227 16.25 7.72 8.60
N TRP A 228 17.21 6.89 8.17
CA TRP A 228 18.07 6.07 9.03
C TRP A 228 18.82 6.91 10.06
N GLN A 229 19.48 7.98 9.61
CA GLN A 229 20.20 8.90 10.49
C GLN A 229 19.27 9.68 11.41
N HIS A 230 18.11 10.15 10.88
CA HIS A 230 17.11 10.85 11.70
C HIS A 230 16.61 10.00 12.86
N LEU A 231 16.44 8.70 12.64
CA LEU A 231 15.95 7.76 13.66
C LEU A 231 17.07 7.21 14.54
N GLY A 232 18.33 7.51 14.27
CA GLY A 232 19.49 7.02 15.04
C GLY A 232 19.65 5.49 14.97
N LEU A 233 19.33 4.88 13.82
CA LEU A 233 19.45 3.43 13.64
C LEU A 233 20.91 3.01 13.48
N ASP A 234 21.26 1.82 14.01
CA ASP A 234 22.61 1.25 14.00
C ASP A 234 22.71 0.16 12.93
N GLY A 235 23.60 0.33 11.97
CA GLY A 235 23.80 -0.63 10.88
C GLY A 235 24.31 -2.01 11.30
N ALA A 236 24.87 -2.16 12.51
CA ALA A 236 25.30 -3.44 13.05
C ALA A 236 24.15 -4.23 13.73
N ILE A 237 23.09 -3.53 14.13
CA ILE A 237 21.99 -4.12 14.92
C ILE A 237 20.67 -4.07 14.17
N ASP A 238 20.34 -2.89 13.62
CA ASP A 238 19.05 -2.65 12.99
C ASP A 238 19.04 -3.15 11.52
N ARG A 239 17.85 -3.30 10.95
CA ARG A 239 17.62 -4.02 9.69
C ARG A 239 16.94 -3.15 8.65
N VAL A 240 17.13 -3.48 7.38
CA VAL A 240 16.36 -2.95 6.26
C VAL A 240 15.56 -4.09 5.62
N ALA A 241 14.27 -3.89 5.43
CA ALA A 241 13.39 -4.80 4.69
C ALA A 241 12.88 -4.10 3.42
N LEU A 242 13.19 -4.67 2.26
CA LEU A 242 12.79 -4.17 0.95
C LEU A 242 11.60 -5.00 0.45
N GLY A 243 10.41 -4.40 0.42
CA GLY A 243 9.19 -5.10 0.04
C GLY A 243 8.91 -5.02 -1.45
N VAL A 244 8.85 -6.18 -2.11
CA VAL A 244 8.52 -6.31 -3.54
C VAL A 244 7.13 -6.90 -3.66
N PRO A 245 6.19 -6.27 -4.38
CA PRO A 245 4.91 -6.88 -4.69
C PRO A 245 5.10 -8.21 -5.42
N ALA A 246 4.25 -9.19 -5.15
CA ALA A 246 4.30 -10.46 -5.86
C ALA A 246 4.07 -10.26 -7.37
N PRO A 247 4.80 -10.97 -8.25
CA PRO A 247 4.81 -10.73 -9.70
C PRO A 247 3.45 -10.93 -10.37
N ASP A 248 2.55 -11.69 -9.77
CA ASP A 248 1.20 -11.93 -10.29
C ASP A 248 0.30 -10.68 -10.28
N PHE A 249 0.71 -9.63 -9.56
CA PHE A 249 -0.10 -8.44 -9.30
C PHE A 249 0.38 -7.18 -10.00
N ALA A 250 1.55 -7.13 -10.64
CA ALA A 250 2.03 -5.90 -11.23
C ALA A 250 2.89 -6.10 -12.47
N MET A 251 2.62 -5.32 -13.52
CA MET A 251 3.48 -5.27 -14.71
C MET A 251 4.79 -4.47 -14.46
N GLU A 252 4.84 -3.62 -13.43
CA GLU A 252 5.99 -2.75 -13.11
C GLU A 252 7.00 -3.40 -12.13
N VAL A 253 6.69 -4.58 -11.58
CA VAL A 253 7.52 -5.28 -10.56
C VAL A 253 8.96 -5.54 -11.01
N VAL A 254 9.20 -5.70 -12.30
CA VAL A 254 10.55 -5.97 -12.83
C VAL A 254 11.48 -4.78 -12.56
N ARG A 255 11.01 -3.56 -12.78
CA ARG A 255 11.79 -2.34 -12.54
C ARG A 255 12.10 -2.12 -11.07
N GLU A 256 11.10 -2.29 -10.22
CA GLU A 256 11.25 -2.16 -8.77
C GLU A 256 12.19 -3.24 -8.22
N GLY A 257 12.07 -4.49 -8.68
CA GLY A 257 12.96 -5.58 -8.29
C GLY A 257 14.42 -5.34 -8.65
N GLN A 258 14.71 -4.76 -9.81
CA GLN A 258 16.07 -4.41 -10.24
C GLN A 258 16.63 -3.24 -9.43
N ALA A 259 15.81 -2.22 -9.15
CA ALA A 259 16.20 -1.10 -8.29
C ALA A 259 16.55 -1.60 -6.87
N TYR A 260 15.80 -2.55 -6.33
CA TYR A 260 16.06 -3.14 -5.01
C TYR A 260 17.30 -4.06 -5.00
N ALA A 261 17.59 -4.77 -6.08
CA ALA A 261 18.81 -5.56 -6.19
C ALA A 261 20.04 -4.63 -6.11
N HIS A 262 20.01 -3.52 -6.86
CA HIS A 262 21.05 -2.51 -6.81
C HIS A 262 21.15 -1.82 -5.44
N LEU A 263 20.00 -1.43 -4.86
CA LEU A 263 19.94 -0.83 -3.54
C LEU A 263 20.53 -1.74 -2.45
N LYS A 264 20.28 -3.05 -2.52
CA LYS A 264 20.86 -4.04 -1.60
C LYS A 264 22.39 -4.05 -1.67
N GLU A 265 22.96 -3.97 -2.87
CA GLU A 265 24.42 -3.87 -3.06
C GLU A 265 24.99 -2.59 -2.45
N LEU A 266 24.32 -1.46 -2.64
CA LEU A 266 24.71 -0.17 -2.09
C LEU A 266 24.61 -0.13 -0.55
N LEU A 267 23.66 -0.85 0.04
CA LEU A 267 23.46 -0.91 1.49
C LEU A 267 24.42 -1.85 2.21
N ALA A 268 24.93 -2.88 1.53
CA ALA A 268 25.76 -3.93 2.13
C ALA A 268 26.98 -3.42 2.95
N PRO A 269 27.66 -2.30 2.59
CA PRO A 269 28.74 -1.79 3.42
C PRO A 269 28.30 -1.13 4.74
N TYR A 270 27.02 -0.76 4.86
CA TYR A 270 26.52 0.09 5.95
C TYR A 270 25.54 -0.64 6.88
N VAL A 271 24.84 -1.64 6.38
CA VAL A 271 23.79 -2.36 7.11
C VAL A 271 24.04 -3.86 6.99
N GLN A 272 24.22 -4.54 8.13
CA GLN A 272 24.53 -5.97 8.15
C GLN A 272 23.37 -6.83 7.64
N THR A 273 22.14 -6.44 7.91
CA THR A 273 20.96 -7.22 7.54
C THR A 273 20.06 -6.43 6.59
N VAL A 274 20.11 -6.78 5.31
CA VAL A 274 19.21 -6.27 4.26
C VAL A 274 18.45 -7.45 3.67
N GLU A 275 17.14 -7.48 3.88
CA GLU A 275 16.25 -8.53 3.41
C GLU A 275 15.37 -8.00 2.28
N VAL A 276 15.26 -8.76 1.19
CA VAL A 276 14.24 -8.56 0.15
C VAL A 276 13.15 -9.59 0.36
N PHE A 277 11.93 -9.15 0.52
CA PHE A 277 10.79 -10.04 0.72
C PHE A 277 9.66 -9.71 -0.25
N THR A 278 8.86 -10.73 -0.54
CA THR A 278 7.71 -10.60 -1.44
C THR A 278 6.42 -10.55 -0.61
N TYR A 279 5.49 -9.68 -0.99
CA TYR A 279 4.18 -9.58 -0.35
C TYR A 279 3.06 -9.51 -1.39
N SER A 280 1.87 -9.98 -1.01
CA SER A 280 0.66 -9.77 -1.80
C SER A 280 0.19 -8.32 -1.63
N PRO A 281 0.07 -7.52 -2.69
CA PRO A 281 -0.35 -6.12 -2.58
C PRO A 281 -1.84 -5.95 -2.28
N CYS A 282 -2.59 -7.04 -2.24
CA CYS A 282 -4.01 -7.11 -1.89
C CYS A 282 -4.40 -8.46 -1.27
#